data_bf3a458dc81e6fa70b199e23a5e78652
#
_entry.id   bf3a458dc81e6fa70b199e23a5e78652
#
_cell.length_a   1.000
_cell.length_b   1.000
_cell.length_c   1.000
_cell.angle_alpha   90.00
_cell.angle_beta   90.00
_cell.angle_gamma   90.00
#
_symmetry.space_group_name_H-M   'P 1'
#
loop_
_entity.id
_entity.type
_entity.pdbx_description
1 polymer ?
#
loop_
_entity_poly.entity_id
_entity_poly.type
_entity_poly.pdbx_seq_one_letter_code
_entity_poly.pdbx_strand_id
1 'polypeptide(L)'
;IQGHMDMVCEKNKDTEHDFTKDPIKLVVKGDEIYADGTTLGADNGIAVAYALAVLADNSIEHPAIEVLLTTDEETGMTGAMNINKDDIQGKILLNIDSEEEGYLLVSCAGGIRTKSSLDITWETLNDEKIFEISVRGLKGGHSGSDIHEWRGNSNKLMGRVLKDLLEKIDYKIVSINGGSKNNAIPREADGIIAIKSA
;
A
#
# COMPACT_ATOMS: atom_id res chain seq x y z
N ILE A 1 0.08 16.46 18.47
CA ILE A 1 -0.11 14.99 18.32
C ILE A 1 -0.73 14.76 16.96
N GLN A 2 -0.18 13.82 16.17
CA GLN A 2 -0.70 13.49 14.85
C GLN A 2 -0.92 11.98 14.73
N GLY A 3 -2.01 11.61 14.07
CA GLY A 3 -2.37 10.28 13.65
C GLY A 3 -3.41 10.32 12.54
N HIS A 4 -3.90 9.15 12.10
CA HIS A 4 -4.99 9.08 11.12
C HIS A 4 -6.25 8.43 11.68
N MET A 5 -7.41 8.70 11.05
CA MET A 5 -8.72 8.24 11.51
C MET A 5 -9.29 7.09 10.67
N ASP A 6 -8.79 6.89 9.48
CA ASP A 6 -9.17 5.78 8.62
C ASP A 6 -8.47 4.49 9.03
N MET A 7 -8.92 3.38 8.51
CA MET A 7 -8.38 2.06 8.79
C MET A 7 -8.51 1.15 7.57
N VAL A 8 -7.69 0.12 7.50
CA VAL A 8 -7.88 -0.98 6.53
C VAL A 8 -9.17 -1.72 6.86
N CYS A 9 -10.12 -1.74 5.94
CA CYS A 9 -11.42 -2.37 6.09
C CYS A 9 -11.39 -3.81 5.56
N GLU A 10 -10.97 -4.76 6.41
CA GLU A 10 -10.92 -6.18 6.08
C GLU A 10 -11.75 -7.02 7.07
N LYS A 11 -12.30 -8.12 6.59
CA LYS A 11 -13.07 -9.06 7.42
C LYS A 11 -12.85 -10.51 7.02
N ASN A 12 -13.07 -11.41 7.96
CA ASN A 12 -13.06 -12.84 7.68
C ASN A 12 -14.17 -13.21 6.70
N LYS A 13 -13.93 -14.24 5.89
CA LYS A 13 -14.84 -14.67 4.82
C LYS A 13 -16.28 -14.94 5.32
N ASP A 14 -16.40 -15.46 6.52
CA ASP A 14 -17.70 -15.85 7.11
C ASP A 14 -18.29 -14.78 8.02
N THR A 15 -17.71 -13.57 8.06
CA THR A 15 -18.19 -12.46 8.87
C THR A 15 -19.14 -11.59 8.06
N GLU A 16 -20.38 -11.44 8.55
CA GLU A 16 -21.31 -10.44 8.04
C GLU A 16 -20.99 -9.10 8.73
N HIS A 17 -20.51 -8.13 7.97
CA HIS A 17 -20.19 -6.79 8.43
C HIS A 17 -20.17 -5.81 7.25
N ASP A 18 -20.78 -4.65 7.42
CA ASP A 18 -20.75 -3.55 6.46
C ASP A 18 -20.01 -2.36 7.09
N PHE A 19 -18.76 -2.17 6.73
CA PHE A 19 -17.91 -1.08 7.27
C PHE A 19 -18.47 0.33 7.07
N THR A 20 -19.49 0.50 6.21
CA THR A 20 -20.15 1.80 6.01
C THR A 20 -21.28 2.04 7.00
N LYS A 21 -21.72 1.03 7.76
CA LYS A 21 -22.89 1.09 8.62
C LYS A 21 -22.67 0.50 10.00
N ASP A 22 -21.92 -0.61 10.08
CA ASP A 22 -21.80 -1.38 11.30
C ASP A 22 -20.59 -0.91 12.12
N PRO A 23 -20.74 -0.73 13.42
CA PRO A 23 -19.61 -0.44 14.30
C PRO A 23 -18.73 -1.68 14.47
N ILE A 24 -17.44 -1.46 14.68
CA ILE A 24 -16.50 -2.53 15.01
C ILE A 24 -16.92 -3.19 16.32
N LYS A 25 -17.10 -4.50 16.30
CA LYS A 25 -17.48 -5.27 17.47
C LYS A 25 -16.25 -5.62 18.29
N LEU A 26 -16.03 -4.89 19.38
CA LEU A 26 -14.88 -5.07 20.25
C LEU A 26 -15.01 -6.29 21.15
N VAL A 27 -13.92 -7.00 21.33
CA VAL A 27 -13.78 -8.15 22.23
C VAL A 27 -12.56 -7.93 23.14
N VAL A 28 -12.79 -7.87 24.44
CA VAL A 28 -11.72 -7.71 25.44
C VAL A 28 -11.33 -9.10 25.99
N LYS A 29 -10.05 -9.41 25.93
CA LYS A 29 -9.47 -10.67 26.45
C LYS A 29 -8.24 -10.34 27.31
N GLY A 30 -8.43 -10.35 28.63
CA GLY A 30 -7.38 -9.91 29.54
C GLY A 30 -7.11 -8.42 29.40
N ASP A 31 -5.92 -8.06 29.04
CA ASP A 31 -5.42 -6.70 28.78
C ASP A 31 -5.38 -6.33 27.29
N GLU A 32 -5.88 -7.21 26.43
CA GLU A 32 -5.89 -7.02 24.98
C GLU A 32 -7.30 -6.74 24.45
N ILE A 33 -7.40 -5.92 23.40
CA ILE A 33 -8.63 -5.60 22.67
C ILE A 33 -8.53 -6.11 21.26
N TYR A 34 -9.54 -6.85 20.83
CA TYR A 34 -9.69 -7.41 19.49
C TYR A 34 -10.96 -6.92 18.82
N ALA A 35 -11.06 -7.12 17.51
CA ALA A 35 -12.32 -7.05 16.78
C ALA A 35 -12.84 -8.47 16.47
N ASP A 36 -14.16 -8.64 16.50
CA ASP A 36 -14.81 -9.91 16.18
C ASP A 36 -15.00 -10.06 14.68
N GLY A 37 -14.08 -10.78 14.06
CA GLY A 37 -14.12 -11.13 12.64
C GLY A 37 -13.74 -10.04 11.64
N THR A 38 -13.32 -8.87 12.12
CA THR A 38 -12.85 -7.74 11.29
C THR A 38 -11.48 -7.24 11.72
N THR A 39 -10.89 -6.36 10.94
CA THR A 39 -9.80 -5.50 11.40
C THR A 39 -10.28 -4.61 12.56
N LEU A 40 -9.38 -4.26 13.49
CA LEU A 40 -9.70 -3.48 14.68
C LEU A 40 -9.61 -1.96 14.43
N GLY A 41 -8.66 -1.51 13.59
CA GLY A 41 -8.35 -0.10 13.41
C GLY A 41 -7.54 0.50 14.55
N ALA A 42 -6.77 -0.32 15.31
CA ALA A 42 -5.83 0.18 16.32
C ALA A 42 -4.73 1.01 15.68
N ASP A 43 -4.36 0.67 14.48
CA ASP A 43 -3.66 1.49 13.52
C ASP A 43 -4.69 2.33 12.73
N ASN A 44 -4.82 3.64 12.95
CA ASN A 44 -4.10 4.43 13.97
C ASN A 44 -5.06 4.97 15.06
N GLY A 45 -6.10 4.19 15.39
CA GLY A 45 -7.07 4.53 16.45
C GLY A 45 -6.42 4.77 17.81
N ILE A 46 -5.23 4.22 18.05
CA ILE A 46 -4.48 4.46 19.29
C ILE A 46 -4.04 5.93 19.42
N ALA A 47 -3.65 6.59 18.33
CA ALA A 47 -3.31 8.00 18.34
C ALA A 47 -4.53 8.87 18.71
N VAL A 48 -5.71 8.52 18.18
CA VAL A 48 -6.97 9.17 18.51
C VAL A 48 -7.29 8.99 19.99
N ALA A 49 -7.15 7.76 20.51
CA ALA A 49 -7.41 7.44 21.91
C ALA A 49 -6.47 8.20 22.87
N TYR A 50 -5.17 8.24 22.57
CA TYR A 50 -4.20 9.00 23.38
C TYR A 50 -4.49 10.51 23.37
N ALA A 51 -4.79 11.09 22.21
CA ALA A 51 -5.13 12.50 22.12
C ALA A 51 -6.36 12.84 22.98
N LEU A 52 -7.41 12.03 22.86
CA LEU A 52 -8.64 12.19 23.64
C LEU A 52 -8.41 12.00 25.15
N ALA A 53 -7.62 10.99 25.55
CA ALA A 53 -7.31 10.72 26.95
C ALA A 53 -6.57 11.89 27.61
N VAL A 54 -5.54 12.42 26.95
CA VAL A 54 -4.77 13.56 27.46
C VAL A 54 -5.63 14.81 27.56
N LEU A 55 -6.49 15.07 26.55
CA LEU A 55 -7.37 16.24 26.57
C LEU A 55 -8.53 16.14 27.59
N ALA A 56 -8.95 14.93 27.93
CA ALA A 56 -10.06 14.69 28.87
C ALA A 56 -9.62 14.66 30.33
N ASP A 57 -8.38 14.33 30.63
CA ASP A 57 -7.88 14.17 31.98
C ASP A 57 -7.15 15.44 32.48
N ASN A 58 -7.84 16.20 33.30
CA ASN A 58 -7.28 17.44 33.89
C ASN A 58 -6.13 17.20 34.90
N SER A 59 -5.83 15.96 35.27
CA SER A 59 -4.71 15.61 36.14
C SER A 59 -3.38 15.46 35.37
N ILE A 60 -3.43 15.35 34.06
CA ILE A 60 -2.24 15.23 33.19
C ILE A 60 -1.72 16.64 32.88
N GLU A 61 -0.55 16.99 33.42
CA GLU A 61 0.11 18.24 33.05
C GLU A 61 0.68 18.16 31.65
N HIS A 62 0.28 19.08 30.77
CA HIS A 62 0.76 19.17 29.40
C HIS A 62 0.87 20.62 28.90
N PRO A 63 1.76 20.93 27.95
CA PRO A 63 1.76 22.22 27.25
C PRO A 63 0.51 22.35 26.37
N ALA A 64 0.38 23.49 25.68
CA ALA A 64 -0.66 23.61 24.63
C ALA A 64 -0.51 22.49 23.60
N ILE A 65 -1.60 21.79 23.33
CA ILE A 65 -1.66 20.65 22.41
C ILE A 65 -2.55 21.00 21.24
N GLU A 66 -2.08 20.71 20.04
CA GLU A 66 -2.87 20.58 18.83
C GLU A 66 -2.98 19.10 18.48
N VAL A 67 -4.17 18.66 18.12
CA VAL A 67 -4.42 17.30 17.64
C VAL A 67 -4.76 17.38 16.16
N LEU A 68 -3.94 16.75 15.35
CA LEU A 68 -4.12 16.65 13.91
C LEU A 68 -4.46 15.20 13.54
N LEU A 69 -5.69 14.98 13.10
CA LEU A 69 -6.16 13.69 12.64
C LEU A 69 -6.40 13.74 11.15
N THR A 70 -5.64 12.98 10.40
CA THR A 70 -5.73 12.90 8.95
C THR A 70 -6.67 11.79 8.50
N THR A 71 -7.05 11.81 7.24
CA THR A 71 -7.88 10.80 6.58
C THR A 71 -7.16 10.24 5.37
N ASP A 72 -7.56 9.04 4.94
CA ASP A 72 -7.07 8.40 3.71
C ASP A 72 -5.55 8.09 3.76
N GLU A 73 -5.02 7.78 4.94
CA GLU A 73 -3.62 7.38 5.13
C GLU A 73 -3.38 6.06 4.41
N GLU A 74 -4.23 5.07 4.68
CA GLU A 74 -4.15 3.69 4.21
C GLU A 74 -4.26 3.52 2.69
N THR A 75 -4.79 4.51 1.99
CA THR A 75 -5.01 4.41 0.55
C THR A 75 -4.26 5.45 -0.27
N GLY A 76 -3.91 6.59 0.29
CA GLY A 76 -3.26 7.62 -0.52
C GLY A 76 -2.72 8.83 0.20
N MET A 77 -2.87 8.93 1.52
CA MET A 77 -2.44 10.09 2.32
C MET A 77 -3.07 11.42 1.88
N THR A 78 -4.28 11.36 1.32
CA THR A 78 -4.94 12.54 0.75
C THR A 78 -5.15 13.63 1.80
N GLY A 79 -5.53 13.24 3.03
CA GLY A 79 -5.67 14.18 4.13
C GLY A 79 -4.36 14.90 4.46
N ALA A 80 -3.27 14.16 4.62
CA ALA A 80 -1.96 14.72 4.93
C ALA A 80 -1.43 15.65 3.82
N MET A 81 -1.67 15.29 2.55
CA MET A 81 -1.25 16.10 1.40
C MET A 81 -1.99 17.43 1.24
N ASN A 82 -3.16 17.58 1.88
CA ASN A 82 -3.98 18.78 1.79
C ASN A 82 -3.93 19.68 3.05
N ILE A 83 -3.05 19.39 3.99
CA ILE A 83 -2.82 20.27 5.16
C ILE A 83 -2.09 21.52 4.71
N ASN A 84 -2.60 22.68 5.16
CA ASN A 84 -1.89 23.93 4.97
C ASN A 84 -0.95 24.20 6.16
N LYS A 85 0.21 24.76 5.88
CA LYS A 85 1.18 25.13 6.93
C LYS A 85 0.61 26.09 7.99
N ASP A 86 -0.40 26.86 7.62
CA ASP A 86 -1.00 27.88 8.50
C ASP A 86 -2.07 27.26 9.42
N ASP A 87 -2.48 26.02 9.18
CA ASP A 87 -3.42 25.28 10.03
C ASP A 87 -2.74 24.72 11.30
N ILE A 88 -1.41 24.71 11.35
CA ILE A 88 -0.63 24.13 12.45
C ILE A 88 0.28 25.19 13.06
N GLN A 89 0.21 25.36 14.38
CA GLN A 89 1.04 26.29 15.15
C GLN A 89 2.12 25.58 15.96
N GLY A 90 1.92 24.30 16.26
CA GLY A 90 2.86 23.47 17.01
C GLY A 90 4.25 23.44 16.39
N LYS A 91 5.29 23.37 17.23
CA LYS A 91 6.70 23.30 16.82
C LYS A 91 7.32 21.92 17.06
N ILE A 92 6.62 21.06 17.77
CA ILE A 92 7.01 19.68 18.06
C ILE A 92 5.90 18.80 17.52
N LEU A 93 6.24 17.90 16.63
CA LEU A 93 5.32 16.90 16.07
C LEU A 93 5.58 15.56 16.74
N LEU A 94 4.53 15.00 17.35
CA LEU A 94 4.50 13.62 17.83
C LEU A 94 3.55 12.84 16.92
N ASN A 95 4.10 12.12 15.97
CA ASN A 95 3.35 11.17 15.16
C ASN A 95 3.28 9.84 15.92
N ILE A 96 2.07 9.35 16.15
CA ILE A 96 1.81 8.11 16.89
C ILE A 96 1.27 7.06 15.90
N ASP A 97 2.13 6.69 14.97
CA ASP A 97 1.81 5.81 13.85
C ASP A 97 2.94 4.81 13.58
N SER A 98 3.72 4.51 14.62
CA SER A 98 4.78 3.52 14.57
C SER A 98 4.36 2.26 15.30
N GLU A 99 4.54 1.11 14.68
CA GLU A 99 4.14 -0.19 15.20
C GLU A 99 5.20 -0.84 16.13
N GLU A 100 6.43 -0.33 16.13
CA GLU A 100 7.52 -0.91 16.93
C GLU A 100 7.63 -0.27 18.30
N GLU A 101 7.32 -1.04 19.33
CA GLU A 101 7.42 -0.59 20.72
C GLU A 101 8.89 -0.30 21.12
N GLY A 102 9.09 0.83 21.80
CA GLY A 102 10.40 1.25 22.31
C GLY A 102 11.29 1.96 21.29
N TYR A 103 10.81 2.21 20.07
CA TYR A 103 11.54 2.94 19.05
C TYR A 103 10.99 4.35 18.84
N LEU A 104 11.88 5.33 18.74
CA LEU A 104 11.57 6.69 18.34
C LEU A 104 12.19 6.95 16.96
N LEU A 105 11.36 6.98 15.93
CA LEU A 105 11.77 7.27 14.57
C LEU A 105 11.92 8.78 14.40
N VAL A 106 13.08 9.23 13.97
CA VAL A 106 13.41 10.67 13.82
C VAL A 106 13.50 11.10 12.35
N SER A 107 13.26 10.20 11.42
CA SER A 107 13.25 10.46 9.99
C SER A 107 12.40 9.43 9.25
N CYS A 108 12.02 9.77 8.03
CA CYS A 108 11.33 8.86 7.12
C CYS A 108 11.97 8.91 5.73
N ALA A 109 11.77 7.84 4.96
CA ALA A 109 12.13 7.83 3.54
C ALA A 109 11.10 8.61 2.73
N GLY A 110 11.56 9.33 1.73
CA GLY A 110 10.69 9.92 0.72
C GLY A 110 10.31 8.90 -0.34
N GLY A 111 9.22 9.15 -1.06
CA GLY A 111 8.78 8.32 -2.17
C GLY A 111 8.24 9.16 -3.32
N ILE A 112 8.26 8.59 -4.51
CA ILE A 112 7.61 9.16 -5.68
C ILE A 112 6.84 8.07 -6.43
N ARG A 113 5.62 8.39 -6.83
CA ARG A 113 4.81 7.54 -7.73
C ARG A 113 4.84 8.12 -9.12
N THR A 114 5.31 7.32 -10.08
CA THR A 114 5.33 7.71 -11.48
C THR A 114 4.38 6.82 -12.27
N LYS A 115 3.42 7.44 -12.96
CA LYS A 115 2.56 6.78 -13.93
C LYS A 115 3.06 7.12 -15.33
N SER A 116 3.57 6.12 -16.05
CA SER A 116 3.99 6.26 -17.43
C SER A 116 2.93 5.68 -18.36
N SER A 117 2.63 6.40 -19.43
CA SER A 117 1.71 5.96 -20.48
C SER A 117 2.42 6.00 -21.82
N LEU A 118 2.18 5.00 -22.64
CA LEU A 118 2.70 4.88 -24.00
C LEU A 118 1.53 4.61 -24.93
N ASP A 119 1.35 5.48 -25.91
CA ASP A 119 0.38 5.26 -26.97
C ASP A 119 0.84 4.13 -27.88
N ILE A 120 -0.02 3.17 -28.12
CA ILE A 120 0.26 2.00 -28.94
C ILE A 120 -0.67 1.94 -30.14
N THR A 121 -0.18 1.34 -31.23
CA THR A 121 -0.98 1.06 -32.41
C THR A 121 -1.32 -0.43 -32.45
N TRP A 122 -2.59 -0.74 -32.61
CA TRP A 122 -3.07 -2.11 -32.73
C TRP A 122 -3.06 -2.56 -34.18
N GLU A 123 -2.62 -3.79 -34.41
CA GLU A 123 -2.62 -4.44 -35.71
C GLU A 123 -3.41 -5.75 -35.62
N THR A 124 -4.05 -6.12 -36.73
CA THR A 124 -4.73 -7.42 -36.83
C THR A 124 -3.68 -8.51 -37.03
N LEU A 125 -3.82 -9.59 -36.30
CA LEU A 125 -3.05 -10.82 -36.50
C LEU A 125 -3.70 -11.63 -37.62
N ASN A 126 -2.89 -12.27 -38.49
CA ASN A 126 -3.37 -13.12 -39.59
C ASN A 126 -2.93 -14.57 -39.36
N ASP A 127 -1.66 -14.87 -39.66
CA ASP A 127 -1.12 -16.24 -39.61
C ASP A 127 -0.09 -16.46 -38.48
N GLU A 128 -0.06 -15.54 -37.49
CA GLU A 128 0.84 -15.66 -36.38
C GLU A 128 0.42 -16.71 -35.38
N LYS A 129 1.39 -17.45 -34.85
CA LYS A 129 1.20 -18.36 -33.71
C LYS A 129 1.32 -17.60 -32.41
N ILE A 130 0.45 -17.89 -31.48
CA ILE A 130 0.38 -17.26 -30.18
C ILE A 130 1.16 -18.07 -29.15
N PHE A 131 1.97 -17.39 -28.37
CA PHE A 131 2.74 -17.98 -27.27
C PHE A 131 2.53 -17.19 -25.99
N GLU A 132 2.45 -17.90 -24.89
CA GLU A 132 2.42 -17.33 -23.56
C GLU A 132 3.79 -17.47 -22.90
N ILE A 133 4.24 -16.40 -22.27
CA ILE A 133 5.45 -16.33 -21.46
C ILE A 133 5.01 -15.96 -20.05
N SER A 134 5.39 -16.78 -19.06
CA SER A 134 5.02 -16.55 -17.67
C SER A 134 6.25 -16.48 -16.78
N VAL A 135 6.29 -15.50 -15.90
CA VAL A 135 7.23 -15.42 -14.79
C VAL A 135 6.48 -15.74 -13.51
N ARG A 136 6.92 -16.77 -12.78
CA ARG A 136 6.23 -17.30 -11.60
C ARG A 136 7.19 -17.61 -10.46
N GLY A 137 6.63 -17.78 -9.25
CA GLY A 137 7.34 -18.31 -8.09
C GLY A 137 8.29 -17.34 -7.41
N LEU A 138 8.19 -16.05 -7.70
CA LEU A 138 8.99 -15.05 -6.97
C LEU A 138 8.41 -14.77 -5.58
N LYS A 139 9.28 -14.37 -4.66
CA LYS A 139 8.93 -14.17 -3.24
C LYS A 139 7.99 -12.98 -3.04
N GLY A 140 8.19 -11.88 -3.77
CA GLY A 140 7.47 -10.63 -3.57
C GLY A 140 7.86 -9.93 -2.26
N GLY A 141 7.03 -9.03 -1.80
CA GLY A 141 7.21 -8.28 -0.55
C GLY A 141 6.79 -6.83 -0.68
N HIS A 142 6.95 -6.06 0.38
CA HIS A 142 6.66 -4.64 0.39
C HIS A 142 7.76 -3.87 -0.36
N SER A 143 7.36 -2.93 -1.24
CA SER A 143 8.30 -2.20 -2.09
C SER A 143 9.17 -1.18 -1.33
N GLY A 144 8.83 -0.86 -0.10
CA GLY A 144 9.62 -0.05 0.83
C GLY A 144 10.41 -0.91 1.81
N SER A 145 9.76 -1.52 2.79
CA SER A 145 10.39 -2.25 3.89
C SER A 145 11.24 -3.45 3.44
N ASP A 146 10.88 -4.13 2.35
CA ASP A 146 11.61 -5.29 1.83
C ASP A 146 12.53 -4.97 0.65
N ILE A 147 12.69 -3.72 0.25
CA ILE A 147 13.47 -3.35 -0.95
C ILE A 147 14.95 -3.73 -0.82
N HIS A 148 15.47 -3.72 0.40
CA HIS A 148 16.86 -4.09 0.71
C HIS A 148 17.14 -5.60 0.56
N GLU A 149 16.10 -6.43 0.51
CA GLU A 149 16.18 -7.89 0.35
C GLU A 149 16.54 -8.33 -1.07
N TRP A 150 16.65 -7.41 -2.02
CA TRP A 150 17.02 -7.67 -3.43
C TRP A 150 16.13 -8.73 -4.10
N ARG A 151 14.86 -8.77 -3.75
CA ARG A 151 13.90 -9.74 -4.31
C ARG A 151 13.64 -9.49 -5.78
N GLY A 152 13.41 -10.57 -6.53
CA GLY A 152 13.09 -10.50 -7.95
C GLY A 152 11.78 -9.74 -8.20
N ASN A 153 11.76 -8.92 -9.24
CA ASN A 153 10.59 -8.20 -9.73
C ASN A 153 10.16 -8.83 -11.07
N SER A 154 9.00 -9.46 -11.11
CA SER A 154 8.52 -10.18 -12.28
C SER A 154 8.35 -9.32 -13.51
N ASN A 155 7.92 -8.05 -13.35
CA ASN A 155 7.77 -7.13 -14.48
C ASN A 155 9.12 -6.79 -15.12
N LYS A 156 10.15 -6.56 -14.30
CA LYS A 156 11.52 -6.34 -14.80
C LYS A 156 12.07 -7.58 -15.51
N LEU A 157 11.82 -8.77 -14.97
CA LEU A 157 12.24 -10.02 -15.58
C LEU A 157 11.52 -10.26 -16.91
N MET A 158 10.20 -10.07 -16.96
CA MET A 158 9.43 -10.14 -18.19
C MET A 158 9.97 -9.18 -19.26
N GLY A 159 10.21 -7.92 -18.90
CA GLY A 159 10.77 -6.95 -19.82
C GLY A 159 12.14 -7.34 -20.37
N ARG A 160 13.00 -7.94 -19.54
CA ARG A 160 14.30 -8.47 -19.99
C ARG A 160 14.16 -9.65 -20.95
N VAL A 161 13.29 -10.61 -20.62
CA VAL A 161 13.02 -11.76 -21.47
C VAL A 161 12.48 -11.31 -22.83
N LEU A 162 11.51 -10.42 -22.84
CA LEU A 162 10.96 -9.89 -24.09
C LEU A 162 12.00 -9.12 -24.90
N LYS A 163 12.84 -8.33 -24.26
CA LYS A 163 13.93 -7.63 -24.97
C LYS A 163 14.94 -8.60 -25.60
N ASP A 164 15.42 -9.58 -24.81
CA ASP A 164 16.37 -10.59 -25.32
C ASP A 164 15.76 -11.45 -26.43
N LEU A 165 14.44 -11.70 -26.37
CA LEU A 165 13.74 -12.42 -27.40
C LEU A 165 13.65 -11.61 -28.70
N LEU A 166 13.42 -10.30 -28.62
CA LEU A 166 13.33 -9.40 -29.78
C LEU A 166 14.66 -9.32 -30.56
N GLU A 167 15.78 -9.53 -29.89
CA GLU A 167 17.10 -9.59 -30.55
C GLU A 167 17.29 -10.86 -31.40
N LYS A 168 16.44 -11.86 -31.23
CA LYS A 168 16.55 -13.19 -31.89
C LYS A 168 15.43 -13.45 -32.87
N ILE A 169 14.23 -12.98 -32.61
CA ILE A 169 13.04 -13.22 -33.43
C ILE A 169 12.14 -11.98 -33.42
N ASP A 170 11.51 -11.74 -34.55
CA ASP A 170 10.48 -10.72 -34.66
C ASP A 170 9.17 -11.26 -34.07
N TYR A 171 8.56 -10.50 -33.18
CA TYR A 171 7.25 -10.81 -32.62
C TYR A 171 6.41 -9.55 -32.37
N LYS A 172 5.11 -9.73 -32.25
CA LYS A 172 4.18 -8.71 -31.80
C LYS A 172 3.74 -9.01 -30.38
N ILE A 173 3.54 -7.96 -29.56
CA ILE A 173 2.99 -8.10 -28.22
C ILE A 173 1.46 -8.06 -28.33
N VAL A 174 0.80 -9.08 -27.78
CA VAL A 174 -0.66 -9.15 -27.69
C VAL A 174 -1.13 -8.60 -26.35
N SER A 175 -0.48 -8.99 -25.25
CA SER A 175 -0.72 -8.43 -23.93
C SER A 175 0.49 -8.60 -23.03
N ILE A 176 0.60 -7.71 -22.03
CA ILE A 176 1.53 -7.85 -20.91
C ILE A 176 0.77 -7.45 -19.65
N ASN A 177 0.82 -8.30 -18.65
CA ASN A 177 0.23 -8.03 -17.33
C ASN A 177 1.20 -8.47 -16.23
N GLY A 178 1.21 -7.75 -15.12
CA GLY A 178 2.00 -8.15 -13.96
C GLY A 178 1.94 -7.13 -12.84
N GLY A 179 2.06 -7.65 -11.62
CA GLY A 179 1.88 -6.86 -10.41
C GLY A 179 0.41 -6.53 -10.13
N SER A 180 0.06 -6.39 -8.86
CA SER A 180 -1.30 -6.10 -8.42
C SER A 180 -1.43 -4.76 -7.69
N LYS A 181 -0.40 -4.36 -6.96
CA LYS A 181 -0.38 -3.13 -6.15
C LYS A 181 0.93 -2.37 -6.35
N ASN A 182 0.86 -1.05 -6.23
CA ASN A 182 2.02 -0.16 -6.42
C ASN A 182 3.04 -0.22 -5.27
N ASN A 183 2.62 -0.68 -4.09
CA ASN A 183 3.48 -0.87 -2.92
C ASN A 183 3.94 -2.33 -2.72
N ALA A 184 3.72 -3.21 -3.69
CA ALA A 184 4.15 -4.59 -3.64
C ALA A 184 5.18 -4.90 -4.74
N ILE A 185 6.24 -5.63 -4.39
CA ILE A 185 7.20 -6.17 -5.37
C ILE A 185 6.48 -7.25 -6.18
N PRO A 186 6.35 -7.11 -7.52
CA PRO A 186 5.60 -8.04 -8.34
C PRO A 186 6.18 -9.46 -8.30
N ARG A 187 5.33 -10.46 -8.05
CA ARG A 187 5.70 -11.87 -7.96
C ARG A 187 5.52 -12.63 -9.26
N GLU A 188 4.57 -12.18 -10.07
CA GLU A 188 4.15 -12.85 -11.29
C GLU A 188 3.93 -11.86 -12.41
N ALA A 189 4.22 -12.26 -13.63
CA ALA A 189 3.94 -11.50 -14.84
C ALA A 189 3.64 -12.46 -15.99
N ASP A 190 2.74 -12.04 -16.87
CA ASP A 190 2.33 -12.76 -18.07
C ASP A 190 2.51 -11.89 -19.30
N GLY A 191 3.08 -12.46 -20.35
CA GLY A 191 3.17 -11.88 -21.66
C GLY A 191 2.59 -12.82 -22.71
N ILE A 192 1.74 -12.29 -23.57
CA ILE A 192 1.26 -13.01 -24.76
C ILE A 192 1.88 -12.35 -25.98
N ILE A 193 2.57 -13.14 -26.78
CA ILE A 193 3.23 -12.71 -28.02
C ILE A 193 2.72 -13.47 -29.22
N ALA A 194 2.82 -12.85 -30.39
CA ALA A 194 2.49 -13.44 -31.66
C ALA A 194 3.72 -13.47 -32.58
N ILE A 195 4.05 -14.64 -33.11
CA ILE A 195 5.20 -14.88 -33.97
C ILE A 195 4.70 -15.36 -35.33
N LYS A 196 5.22 -14.79 -36.42
CA LYS A 196 4.90 -15.28 -37.77
C LYS A 196 5.27 -16.75 -37.94
N SER A 197 4.36 -17.51 -38.52
CA SER A 197 4.72 -18.86 -38.98
C SER A 197 5.76 -18.75 -40.10
N ALA A 198 6.83 -19.55 -39.99
CA ALA A 198 7.87 -19.62 -41.01
C ALA A 198 7.32 -20.26 -42.27
#